data_321f14f1deb7162fbfe8663aa818a432
#
_entry.id   321f14f1deb7162fbfe8663aa818a432
#
_cell.length_a   1.000
_cell.length_b   1.000
_cell.length_c   1.000
_cell.angle_alpha   90.00
_cell.angle_beta   90.00
_cell.angle_gamma   90.00
#
_symmetry.space_group_name_H-M   'P 1'
#
loop_
_entity.id
_entity.type
_entity.pdbx_description
1 polymer ?
#
loop_
_entity_poly.entity_id
_entity_poly.type
_entity_poly.pdbx_seq_one_letter_code
_entity_poly.pdbx_strand_id
1 'polypeptide(L)'
;LYEKYGGRVTPEAMVESALDEIRFFEDVDFDLIKISVKASSVPIMVEAYRQLSEVTDYPLHLGVTEAGPPPAGLIKSSAGIGALLAQGIGDTIRYSLTADPVEEARAGRALLEAMGLRERKNVDLIACPSCGRAEIDVVAVAADAMAAFADREIPLQVAIMGCVVNGPGEARDADLGIAAGNRRGHLFVKGRNVAVVAEDEMVDALVEWAELIHSEGAEAALARVDTEKAAREAERDRQRLLAEQGDDVNDTGTRIDLIRRHGA
;
A
#
# COMPACT_ATOMS: atom_id res chain seq x y z
N LEU A 1 25.88 -20.81 -33.27
CA LEU A 1 25.87 -19.61 -32.41
C LEU A 1 26.91 -19.69 -31.29
N TYR A 2 26.99 -20.74 -30.50
CA TYR A 2 27.91 -20.86 -29.37
C TYR A 2 29.36 -20.57 -29.74
N GLU A 3 29.89 -21.17 -30.82
CA GLU A 3 31.24 -20.92 -31.30
C GLU A 3 31.42 -19.49 -31.84
N LYS A 4 30.42 -18.99 -32.55
CA LYS A 4 30.43 -17.62 -33.12
C LYS A 4 30.59 -16.56 -32.04
N TYR A 5 30.00 -16.77 -30.86
CA TYR A 5 30.05 -15.87 -29.72
C TYR A 5 31.10 -16.28 -28.65
N GLY A 6 32.12 -17.03 -29.05
CA GLY A 6 33.26 -17.40 -28.19
C GLY A 6 32.91 -18.27 -27.00
N GLY A 7 31.90 -19.12 -27.13
CA GLY A 7 31.48 -20.05 -26.08
C GLY A 7 30.77 -19.38 -24.90
N ARG A 8 30.20 -18.21 -25.07
CA ARG A 8 29.53 -17.45 -24.01
C ARG A 8 28.10 -17.12 -24.38
N VAL A 9 27.23 -17.06 -23.37
CA VAL A 9 25.88 -16.48 -23.52
C VAL A 9 26.03 -14.97 -23.56
N THR A 10 25.62 -14.35 -24.66
CA THR A 10 25.60 -12.90 -24.85
C THR A 10 24.21 -12.45 -25.28
N PRO A 11 23.82 -11.19 -25.04
CA PRO A 11 22.56 -10.66 -25.55
C PRO A 11 22.38 -10.84 -27.05
N GLU A 12 23.42 -10.56 -27.83
CA GLU A 12 23.42 -10.66 -29.30
C GLU A 12 23.20 -12.11 -29.76
N ALA A 13 23.82 -13.09 -29.09
CA ALA A 13 23.60 -14.50 -29.41
C ALA A 13 22.14 -14.94 -29.12
N MET A 14 21.54 -14.41 -28.05
CA MET A 14 20.15 -14.70 -27.69
C MET A 14 19.19 -14.08 -28.70
N VAL A 15 19.44 -12.85 -29.14
CA VAL A 15 18.64 -12.16 -30.15
C VAL A 15 18.74 -12.87 -31.50
N GLU A 16 19.94 -13.20 -31.97
CA GLU A 16 20.14 -13.93 -33.21
C GLU A 16 19.41 -15.28 -33.19
N SER A 17 19.48 -16.03 -32.08
CA SER A 17 18.76 -17.28 -31.92
C SER A 17 17.25 -17.08 -32.00
N ALA A 18 16.72 -16.02 -31.37
CA ALA A 18 15.30 -15.74 -31.40
C ALA A 18 14.83 -15.35 -32.82
N LEU A 19 15.62 -14.57 -33.54
CA LEU A 19 15.29 -14.17 -34.92
C LEU A 19 15.36 -15.36 -35.89
N ASP A 20 16.25 -16.32 -35.69
CA ASP A 20 16.31 -17.54 -36.47
C ASP A 20 15.05 -18.40 -36.23
N GLU A 21 14.60 -18.55 -34.98
CA GLU A 21 13.37 -19.26 -34.65
C GLU A 21 12.12 -18.55 -35.21
N ILE A 22 12.06 -17.23 -35.18
CA ILE A 22 10.95 -16.45 -35.76
C ILE A 22 10.84 -16.76 -37.27
N ARG A 23 11.95 -16.75 -38.02
CA ARG A 23 11.96 -17.05 -39.44
C ARG A 23 11.40 -18.44 -39.75
N PHE A 24 11.70 -19.46 -38.93
CA PHE A 24 11.13 -20.80 -39.13
C PHE A 24 9.60 -20.82 -39.03
N PHE A 25 9.01 -20.00 -38.16
CA PHE A 25 7.56 -19.88 -38.04
C PHE A 25 6.98 -19.08 -39.23
N GLU A 26 7.63 -17.99 -39.62
CA GLU A 26 7.22 -17.18 -40.77
C GLU A 26 7.31 -17.93 -42.08
N ASP A 27 8.32 -18.80 -42.27
CA ASP A 27 8.47 -19.65 -43.46
C ASP A 27 7.32 -20.67 -43.66
N VAL A 28 6.55 -20.94 -42.61
CA VAL A 28 5.36 -21.79 -42.66
C VAL A 28 4.03 -20.99 -42.50
N ASP A 29 4.08 -19.69 -42.70
CA ASP A 29 2.94 -18.77 -42.59
C ASP A 29 2.29 -18.79 -41.19
N PHE A 30 3.06 -18.95 -40.10
CA PHE A 30 2.57 -18.96 -38.74
C PHE A 30 3.13 -17.77 -37.95
N ASP A 31 2.27 -16.77 -37.66
CA ASP A 31 2.58 -15.50 -37.00
C ASP A 31 2.03 -15.36 -35.57
N LEU A 32 1.23 -16.33 -35.10
CA LEU A 32 0.64 -16.31 -33.76
C LEU A 32 1.63 -16.79 -32.69
N ILE A 33 2.76 -16.11 -32.60
CA ILE A 33 3.86 -16.44 -31.70
C ILE A 33 4.06 -15.39 -30.61
N LYS A 34 4.68 -15.81 -29.54
CA LYS A 34 5.14 -14.97 -28.42
C LYS A 34 6.56 -15.38 -28.05
N ILE A 35 7.46 -14.42 -27.93
CA ILE A 35 8.88 -14.67 -27.81
C ILE A 35 9.36 -14.54 -26.36
N SER A 36 10.30 -15.41 -25.97
CA SER A 36 10.91 -15.40 -24.64
C SER A 36 12.40 -15.66 -24.72
N VAL A 37 13.22 -14.69 -24.40
CA VAL A 37 14.69 -14.77 -24.31
C VAL A 37 15.13 -14.63 -22.86
N LYS A 38 14.98 -15.70 -22.10
CA LYS A 38 15.27 -15.73 -20.65
C LYS A 38 16.71 -16.14 -20.36
N ALA A 39 17.33 -15.47 -19.40
CA ALA A 39 18.62 -15.84 -18.83
C ALA A 39 18.57 -15.80 -17.30
N SER A 40 19.51 -16.47 -16.65
CA SER A 40 19.70 -16.40 -15.20
C SER A 40 20.45 -15.12 -14.78
N SER A 41 21.19 -14.49 -15.70
CA SER A 41 21.82 -13.20 -15.51
C SER A 41 20.86 -12.08 -15.88
N VAL A 42 20.45 -11.25 -14.90
CA VAL A 42 19.55 -10.13 -15.11
C VAL A 42 20.10 -9.12 -16.14
N PRO A 43 21.38 -8.67 -16.08
CA PRO A 43 21.91 -7.76 -17.09
C PRO A 43 21.86 -8.30 -18.51
N ILE A 44 22.22 -9.57 -18.71
CA ILE A 44 22.16 -10.22 -20.03
C ILE A 44 20.72 -10.29 -20.53
N MET A 45 19.80 -10.72 -19.67
CA MET A 45 18.39 -10.82 -20.01
C MET A 45 17.79 -9.45 -20.40
N VAL A 46 18.03 -8.41 -19.59
CA VAL A 46 17.50 -7.07 -19.87
C VAL A 46 18.02 -6.54 -21.20
N GLU A 47 19.30 -6.71 -21.47
CA GLU A 47 19.89 -6.24 -22.72
C GLU A 47 19.39 -7.04 -23.94
N ALA A 48 19.23 -8.36 -23.80
CA ALA A 48 18.67 -9.18 -24.87
C ALA A 48 17.24 -8.78 -25.24
N TYR A 49 16.37 -8.51 -24.26
CA TYR A 49 15.02 -8.04 -24.53
C TYR A 49 14.97 -6.63 -25.11
N ARG A 50 15.88 -5.72 -24.71
CA ARG A 50 16.01 -4.40 -25.34
C ARG A 50 16.31 -4.51 -26.81
N GLN A 51 17.40 -5.24 -27.15
CA GLN A 51 17.79 -5.45 -28.54
C GLN A 51 16.69 -6.13 -29.35
N LEU A 52 16.01 -7.13 -28.76
CA LEU A 52 14.93 -7.83 -29.44
C LEU A 52 13.74 -6.91 -29.69
N SER A 53 13.36 -6.06 -28.75
CA SER A 53 12.27 -5.09 -28.91
C SER A 53 12.50 -4.03 -29.99
N GLU A 54 13.75 -3.81 -30.39
CA GLU A 54 14.12 -2.89 -31.48
C GLU A 54 13.99 -3.52 -32.88
N VAL A 55 13.92 -4.85 -32.97
CA VAL A 55 14.00 -5.60 -34.24
C VAL A 55 12.79 -6.48 -34.54
N THR A 56 11.82 -6.56 -33.63
CA THR A 56 10.58 -7.32 -33.83
C THR A 56 9.40 -6.71 -33.09
N ASP A 57 8.21 -6.79 -33.67
CA ASP A 57 6.94 -6.36 -33.10
C ASP A 57 6.17 -7.52 -32.43
N TYR A 58 6.72 -8.73 -32.42
CA TYR A 58 6.08 -9.86 -31.76
C TYR A 58 6.01 -9.69 -30.23
N PRO A 59 4.92 -10.12 -29.59
CA PRO A 59 4.79 -10.01 -28.13
C PRO A 59 5.92 -10.67 -27.36
N LEU A 60 6.43 -9.99 -26.35
CA LEU A 60 7.52 -10.44 -25.51
C LEU A 60 7.04 -10.98 -24.17
N HIS A 61 7.49 -12.17 -23.81
CA HIS A 61 7.22 -12.83 -22.53
C HIS A 61 8.43 -12.74 -21.61
N LEU A 62 8.38 -11.81 -20.67
CA LEU A 62 9.50 -11.53 -19.78
C LEU A 62 9.63 -12.57 -18.66
N GLY A 63 10.86 -12.86 -18.27
CA GLY A 63 11.13 -13.69 -17.09
C GLY A 63 12.62 -13.94 -16.90
N VAL A 64 13.04 -14.02 -15.65
CA VAL A 64 14.35 -14.50 -15.26
C VAL A 64 14.25 -16.02 -15.07
N THR A 65 15.12 -16.81 -15.70
CA THR A 65 15.18 -18.25 -15.49
C THR A 65 16.05 -18.58 -14.29
N GLU A 66 15.73 -19.67 -13.58
CA GLU A 66 16.55 -20.15 -12.45
C GLU A 66 16.82 -19.06 -11.41
N ALA A 67 15.80 -18.28 -11.07
CA ALA A 67 15.96 -17.17 -10.14
C ALA A 67 16.32 -17.62 -8.72
N GLY A 68 15.88 -18.82 -8.31
CA GLY A 68 16.13 -19.40 -7.00
C GLY A 68 15.00 -19.20 -5.99
N PRO A 69 15.20 -19.57 -4.73
CA PRO A 69 14.18 -19.43 -3.70
C PRO A 69 13.99 -17.96 -3.25
N PRO A 70 12.82 -17.62 -2.67
CA PRO A 70 12.64 -16.35 -1.96
C PRO A 70 13.61 -16.22 -0.75
N PRO A 71 14.05 -15.00 -0.37
CA PRO A 71 13.73 -13.73 -0.99
C PRO A 71 14.59 -13.39 -2.21
N ALA A 72 15.74 -14.07 -2.40
CA ALA A 72 16.70 -13.74 -3.46
C ALA A 72 16.11 -13.86 -4.87
N GLY A 73 15.33 -14.92 -5.12
CA GLY A 73 14.64 -15.14 -6.39
C GLY A 73 13.61 -14.07 -6.71
N LEU A 74 12.88 -13.59 -5.70
CA LEU A 74 11.94 -12.47 -5.84
C LEU A 74 12.65 -11.18 -6.26
N ILE A 75 13.73 -10.82 -5.57
CA ILE A 75 14.51 -9.61 -5.88
C ILE A 75 15.05 -9.69 -7.31
N LYS A 76 15.64 -10.83 -7.68
CA LYS A 76 16.25 -11.07 -8.98
C LYS A 76 15.23 -10.96 -10.12
N SER A 77 14.08 -11.61 -9.98
CA SER A 77 12.99 -11.58 -10.95
C SER A 77 12.36 -10.19 -11.06
N SER A 78 12.08 -9.55 -9.92
CA SER A 78 11.51 -8.19 -9.90
C SER A 78 12.44 -7.17 -10.52
N ALA A 79 13.75 -7.25 -10.27
CA ALA A 79 14.74 -6.36 -10.87
C ALA A 79 14.79 -6.49 -12.41
N GLY A 80 14.80 -7.73 -12.92
CA GLY A 80 14.86 -7.97 -14.37
C GLY A 80 13.58 -7.59 -15.10
N ILE A 81 12.45 -8.09 -14.62
CA ILE A 81 11.14 -7.83 -15.22
C ILE A 81 10.77 -6.35 -15.07
N GLY A 82 10.94 -5.78 -13.87
CA GLY A 82 10.61 -4.39 -13.59
C GLY A 82 11.43 -3.39 -14.41
N ALA A 83 12.72 -3.68 -14.65
CA ALA A 83 13.58 -2.85 -15.48
C ALA A 83 13.09 -2.75 -16.94
N LEU A 84 12.50 -3.81 -17.48
CA LEU A 84 11.95 -3.83 -18.84
C LEU A 84 10.56 -3.19 -18.89
N LEU A 85 9.67 -3.54 -17.96
CA LEU A 85 8.33 -2.94 -17.87
C LEU A 85 8.38 -1.42 -17.70
N ALA A 86 9.35 -0.90 -16.94
CA ALA A 86 9.55 0.55 -16.78
C ALA A 86 9.96 1.27 -18.09
N GLN A 87 10.40 0.51 -19.10
CA GLN A 87 10.74 0.99 -20.44
C GLN A 87 9.62 0.71 -21.45
N GLY A 88 8.47 0.17 -21.03
CA GLY A 88 7.39 -0.22 -21.91
C GLY A 88 7.66 -1.51 -22.69
N ILE A 89 8.65 -2.31 -22.29
CA ILE A 89 9.02 -3.56 -22.94
C ILE A 89 8.39 -4.74 -22.22
N GLY A 90 7.62 -5.56 -22.94
CA GLY A 90 7.02 -6.80 -22.47
C GLY A 90 5.50 -6.77 -22.37
N ASP A 91 4.88 -7.87 -22.79
CA ASP A 91 3.42 -8.05 -22.90
C ASP A 91 2.88 -9.03 -21.85
N THR A 92 3.69 -9.99 -21.46
CA THR A 92 3.39 -10.95 -20.40
C THR A 92 4.61 -11.24 -19.54
N ILE A 93 4.40 -11.67 -18.31
CA ILE A 93 5.49 -11.93 -17.35
C ILE A 93 5.40 -13.32 -16.74
N ARG A 94 6.54 -13.86 -16.30
CA ARG A 94 6.65 -15.09 -15.52
C ARG A 94 7.71 -14.93 -14.43
N TYR A 95 7.36 -15.27 -13.22
CA TYR A 95 8.33 -15.57 -12.17
C TYR A 95 8.75 -17.04 -12.26
N SER A 96 9.98 -17.35 -11.85
CA SER A 96 10.50 -18.71 -11.75
C SER A 96 11.20 -18.86 -10.40
N LEU A 97 10.43 -19.24 -9.40
CA LEU A 97 10.92 -19.39 -8.03
C LEU A 97 11.05 -20.85 -7.65
N THR A 98 12.02 -21.16 -6.80
CA THR A 98 12.05 -22.44 -6.10
C THR A 98 11.11 -22.35 -4.89
N ALA A 99 9.78 -22.32 -5.15
CA ALA A 99 8.71 -22.16 -4.18
C ALA A 99 7.39 -22.70 -4.74
N ASP A 100 6.30 -22.60 -3.97
CA ASP A 100 4.96 -22.93 -4.44
C ASP A 100 4.58 -22.04 -5.65
N PRO A 101 4.00 -22.59 -6.74
CA PRO A 101 3.60 -21.82 -7.91
C PRO A 101 2.63 -20.67 -7.63
N VAL A 102 1.84 -20.74 -6.56
CA VAL A 102 0.96 -19.66 -6.12
C VAL A 102 1.76 -18.41 -5.72
N GLU A 103 2.96 -18.61 -5.13
CA GLU A 103 3.84 -17.50 -4.77
C GLU A 103 4.38 -16.76 -6.01
N GLU A 104 4.63 -17.48 -7.12
CA GLU A 104 5.02 -16.85 -8.39
C GLU A 104 3.92 -15.94 -8.94
N ALA A 105 2.66 -16.40 -8.90
CA ALA A 105 1.51 -15.64 -9.33
C ALA A 105 1.27 -14.40 -8.45
N ARG A 106 1.41 -14.55 -7.13
CA ARG A 106 1.32 -13.44 -6.17
C ARG A 106 2.40 -12.40 -6.40
N ALA A 107 3.65 -12.84 -6.57
CA ALA A 107 4.79 -11.94 -6.82
C ALA A 107 4.63 -11.17 -8.14
N GLY A 108 4.22 -11.84 -9.22
CA GLY A 108 3.97 -11.22 -10.51
C GLY A 108 2.86 -10.17 -10.44
N ARG A 109 1.77 -10.49 -9.74
CA ARG A 109 0.69 -9.54 -9.50
C ARG A 109 1.15 -8.33 -8.69
N ALA A 110 1.85 -8.56 -7.58
CA ALA A 110 2.36 -7.51 -6.70
C ALA A 110 3.32 -6.55 -7.45
N LEU A 111 4.19 -7.09 -8.33
CA LEU A 111 5.04 -6.25 -9.17
C LEU A 111 4.23 -5.34 -10.09
N LEU A 112 3.22 -5.89 -10.80
CA LEU A 112 2.39 -5.09 -11.72
C LEU A 112 1.58 -4.03 -10.98
N GLU A 113 1.06 -4.34 -9.80
CA GLU A 113 0.35 -3.41 -8.93
C GLU A 113 1.28 -2.30 -8.40
N ALA A 114 2.50 -2.65 -7.98
CA ALA A 114 3.51 -1.69 -7.52
C ALA A 114 3.98 -0.74 -8.62
N MET A 115 3.97 -1.19 -9.87
CA MET A 115 4.34 -0.38 -11.04
C MET A 115 3.16 0.41 -11.65
N GLY A 116 1.95 0.29 -11.10
CA GLY A 116 0.75 0.93 -11.65
C GLY A 116 0.26 0.33 -12.98
N LEU A 117 0.75 -0.85 -13.35
CA LEU A 117 0.35 -1.56 -14.58
C LEU A 117 -0.87 -2.47 -14.38
N ARG A 118 -1.32 -2.60 -13.15
CA ARG A 118 -2.51 -3.33 -12.76
C ARG A 118 -3.19 -2.64 -11.60
N GLU A 119 -4.52 -2.58 -11.61
CA GLU A 119 -5.31 -2.10 -10.48
C GLU A 119 -5.10 -2.98 -9.24
N ARG A 120 -4.87 -2.32 -8.11
CA ARG A 120 -4.79 -2.98 -6.81
C ARG A 120 -6.16 -3.47 -6.40
N LYS A 121 -6.18 -4.64 -5.79
CA LYS A 121 -7.38 -5.18 -5.13
C LYS A 121 -7.27 -5.17 -3.61
N ASN A 122 -6.05 -5.17 -3.10
CA ASN A 122 -5.76 -5.28 -1.68
C ASN A 122 -5.14 -3.99 -1.15
N VAL A 123 -5.08 -3.87 0.17
CA VAL A 123 -4.42 -2.76 0.85
C VAL A 123 -2.96 -2.64 0.41
N ASP A 124 -2.56 -1.41 0.10
CA ASP A 124 -1.16 -1.00 -0.04
C ASP A 124 -0.68 -0.44 1.29
N LEU A 125 0.07 -1.24 2.04
CA LEU A 125 0.56 -0.82 3.35
C LEU A 125 1.88 -0.05 3.20
N ILE A 126 1.88 1.21 3.67
CA ILE A 126 3.06 2.04 3.80
C ILE A 126 3.42 2.12 5.28
N ALA A 127 4.63 1.69 5.64
CA ALA A 127 5.10 1.78 7.02
C ALA A 127 6.46 2.49 7.09
N CYS A 128 6.67 3.29 8.11
CA CYS A 128 7.97 3.91 8.32
C CYS A 128 9.00 2.86 8.83
N PRO A 129 10.31 3.09 8.61
CA PRO A 129 11.35 2.11 8.94
C PRO A 129 11.69 2.03 10.43
N SER A 130 10.80 2.47 11.33
CA SER A 130 11.00 2.41 12.80
C SER A 130 12.33 3.02 13.27
N CYS A 131 12.48 4.33 13.13
CA CYS A 131 13.68 5.05 13.60
C CYS A 131 13.66 5.28 15.12
N GLY A 132 14.72 5.90 15.68
CA GLY A 132 14.83 6.20 17.12
C GLY A 132 13.75 7.13 17.69
N ARG A 133 12.83 7.64 16.89
CA ARG A 133 11.66 8.42 17.31
C ARG A 133 10.37 7.59 17.38
N ALA A 134 10.41 6.31 16.97
CA ALA A 134 9.23 5.45 17.05
C ALA A 134 8.84 5.23 18.53
N GLU A 135 7.58 5.41 18.82
CA GLU A 135 6.99 5.26 20.16
C GLU A 135 6.22 3.94 20.31
N ILE A 136 6.15 3.15 19.22
CA ILE A 136 5.54 1.81 19.17
C ILE A 136 6.46 0.85 18.39
N ASP A 137 6.20 -0.44 18.51
CA ASP A 137 6.78 -1.44 17.60
C ASP A 137 6.08 -1.41 16.24
N VAL A 138 6.59 -0.56 15.33
CA VAL A 138 6.02 -0.42 13.97
C VAL A 138 6.05 -1.73 13.20
N VAL A 139 7.08 -2.56 13.42
CA VAL A 139 7.24 -3.83 12.71
C VAL A 139 6.13 -4.80 13.10
N ALA A 140 5.85 -4.91 14.40
CA ALA A 140 4.77 -5.75 14.90
C ALA A 140 3.39 -5.25 14.41
N VAL A 141 3.10 -3.95 14.59
CA VAL A 141 1.81 -3.36 14.15
C VAL A 141 1.60 -3.49 12.64
N ALA A 142 2.65 -3.32 11.83
CA ALA A 142 2.55 -3.50 10.38
C ALA A 142 2.30 -4.98 10.00
N ALA A 143 2.93 -5.92 10.69
CA ALA A 143 2.71 -7.35 10.47
C ALA A 143 1.27 -7.76 10.85
N ASP A 144 0.77 -7.29 11.99
CA ASP A 144 -0.59 -7.55 12.45
C ASP A 144 -1.64 -6.92 11.49
N ALA A 145 -1.40 -5.69 11.04
CA ALA A 145 -2.25 -5.04 10.05
C ALA A 145 -2.26 -5.80 8.72
N MET A 146 -1.10 -6.23 8.20
CA MET A 146 -1.02 -7.05 6.98
C MET A 146 -1.80 -8.36 7.13
N ALA A 147 -1.71 -9.02 8.29
CA ALA A 147 -2.47 -10.24 8.56
C ALA A 147 -3.99 -9.95 8.62
N ALA A 148 -4.40 -8.85 9.26
CA ALA A 148 -5.80 -8.45 9.34
C ALA A 148 -6.40 -8.09 7.97
N PHE A 149 -5.61 -7.56 7.03
CA PHE A 149 -6.06 -7.21 5.68
C PHE A 149 -5.89 -8.33 4.65
N ALA A 150 -5.26 -9.47 4.98
CA ALA A 150 -4.85 -10.50 4.00
C ALA A 150 -5.99 -11.03 3.11
N ASP A 151 -7.18 -11.22 3.68
CA ASP A 151 -8.34 -11.78 3.00
C ASP A 151 -9.39 -10.72 2.60
N ARG A 152 -9.02 -9.43 2.63
CA ARG A 152 -9.92 -8.31 2.34
C ARG A 152 -9.55 -7.65 1.02
N GLU A 153 -10.47 -7.62 0.06
CA GLU A 153 -10.32 -6.87 -1.19
C GLU A 153 -10.65 -5.38 -0.96
N ILE A 154 -9.73 -4.65 -0.30
CA ILE A 154 -9.86 -3.22 0.00
C ILE A 154 -8.70 -2.48 -0.70
N PRO A 155 -8.92 -1.84 -1.86
CA PRO A 155 -7.86 -1.20 -2.64
C PRO A 155 -7.51 0.20 -2.11
N LEU A 156 -7.19 0.29 -0.83
CA LEU A 156 -6.79 1.54 -0.17
C LEU A 156 -5.29 1.54 0.13
N GLN A 157 -4.71 2.74 0.13
CA GLN A 157 -3.38 2.96 0.65
C GLN A 157 -3.47 3.28 2.14
N VAL A 158 -2.88 2.42 2.98
CA VAL A 158 -2.89 2.53 4.44
C VAL A 158 -1.50 2.82 4.97
N ALA A 159 -1.35 3.87 5.77
CA ALA A 159 -0.06 4.28 6.33
C ALA A 159 0.04 3.98 7.83
N ILE A 160 1.16 3.37 8.26
CA ILE A 160 1.49 3.14 9.67
C ILE A 160 2.79 3.87 10.00
N MET A 161 2.67 4.89 10.87
CA MET A 161 3.79 5.75 11.25
C MET A 161 4.07 5.66 12.75
N GLY A 162 5.32 5.38 13.12
CA GLY A 162 5.74 5.13 14.49
C GLY A 162 5.87 6.38 15.36
N CYS A 163 5.70 7.59 14.83
CA CYS A 163 5.74 8.82 15.61
C CYS A 163 4.83 9.91 15.06
N VAL A 164 4.38 10.83 15.92
CA VAL A 164 3.53 11.98 15.53
C VAL A 164 4.30 13.14 14.91
N VAL A 165 5.62 13.12 14.91
CA VAL A 165 6.46 14.23 14.42
C VAL A 165 6.40 14.31 12.87
N ASN A 166 6.72 13.22 12.20
CA ASN A 166 6.72 13.13 10.74
C ASN A 166 5.47 12.41 10.21
N GLY A 167 4.86 11.54 11.04
CA GLY A 167 3.77 10.67 10.66
C GLY A 167 2.61 11.37 9.96
N PRO A 168 2.06 12.49 10.48
CA PRO A 168 0.97 13.20 9.83
C PRO A 168 1.33 13.76 8.44
N GLY A 169 2.61 14.10 8.21
CA GLY A 169 3.10 14.56 6.92
C GLY A 169 3.27 13.42 5.92
N GLU A 170 3.87 12.33 6.36
CA GLU A 170 4.14 11.14 5.53
C GLU A 170 2.87 10.33 5.24
N ALA A 171 1.89 10.34 6.16
CA ALA A 171 0.59 9.69 5.97
C ALA A 171 -0.45 10.56 5.22
N ARG A 172 -0.12 11.81 4.84
CA ARG A 172 -1.07 12.75 4.24
C ARG A 172 -1.67 12.25 2.94
N ASP A 173 -0.84 11.63 2.11
CA ASP A 173 -1.22 11.21 0.77
C ASP A 173 -1.90 9.83 0.75
N ALA A 174 -1.85 9.09 1.86
CA ALA A 174 -2.57 7.83 2.03
C ALA A 174 -4.09 8.07 2.19
N ASP A 175 -4.88 7.06 1.83
CA ASP A 175 -6.34 7.10 2.03
C ASP A 175 -6.68 7.08 3.52
N LEU A 176 -5.95 6.27 4.27
CA LEU A 176 -6.08 6.08 5.71
C LEU A 176 -4.68 5.99 6.32
N GLY A 177 -4.46 6.51 7.50
CA GLY A 177 -3.19 6.37 8.18
C GLY A 177 -3.31 6.47 9.69
N ILE A 178 -2.33 5.90 10.39
CA ILE A 178 -2.17 6.04 11.82
C ILE A 178 -0.75 6.53 12.15
N ALA A 179 -0.65 7.52 13.03
CA ALA A 179 0.62 8.00 13.55
C ALA A 179 0.64 7.82 15.07
N ALA A 180 1.61 7.06 15.56
CA ALA A 180 1.72 6.74 16.98
C ALA A 180 2.39 7.86 17.80
N GLY A 181 1.92 8.05 19.02
CA GLY A 181 2.50 8.99 19.99
C GLY A 181 1.93 8.80 21.39
N ASN A 182 2.77 8.74 22.40
CA ASN A 182 2.37 8.55 23.80
C ASN A 182 1.44 7.32 24.02
N ARG A 183 1.78 6.17 23.42
CA ARG A 183 0.97 4.93 23.48
C ARG A 183 -0.45 5.10 22.93
N ARG A 184 -0.64 6.02 22.01
CA ARG A 184 -1.91 6.27 21.31
C ARG A 184 -1.66 6.35 19.80
N GLY A 185 -2.65 5.95 19.04
CA GLY A 185 -2.70 6.09 17.59
C GLY A 185 -3.57 7.27 17.18
N HIS A 186 -3.00 8.24 16.49
CA HIS A 186 -3.75 9.30 15.82
C HIS A 186 -4.12 8.81 14.42
N LEU A 187 -5.40 8.63 14.18
CA LEU A 187 -5.92 8.10 12.93
C LEU A 187 -6.28 9.23 11.98
N PHE A 188 -5.86 9.12 10.73
CA PHE A 188 -6.03 10.14 9.69
C PHE A 188 -6.72 9.56 8.48
N VAL A 189 -7.70 10.27 7.94
CA VAL A 189 -8.33 10.00 6.63
C VAL A 189 -8.00 11.17 5.72
N LYS A 190 -7.31 10.91 4.60
CA LYS A 190 -6.84 11.96 3.67
C LYS A 190 -6.14 13.12 4.39
N GLY A 191 -5.23 12.80 5.32
CA GLY A 191 -4.46 13.77 6.10
C GLY A 191 -5.21 14.49 7.23
N ARG A 192 -6.50 14.23 7.42
CA ARG A 192 -7.33 14.83 8.46
C ARG A 192 -7.45 13.88 9.66
N ASN A 193 -7.11 14.33 10.87
CA ASN A 193 -7.27 13.54 12.08
C ASN A 193 -8.77 13.32 12.39
N VAL A 194 -9.15 12.03 12.52
CA VAL A 194 -10.53 11.61 12.73
C VAL A 194 -10.76 10.94 14.08
N ALA A 195 -9.74 10.27 14.63
CA ALA A 195 -9.83 9.58 15.91
C ALA A 195 -8.48 9.51 16.62
N VAL A 196 -8.52 9.22 17.92
CA VAL A 196 -7.36 8.85 18.72
C VAL A 196 -7.72 7.58 19.49
N VAL A 197 -6.96 6.52 19.26
CA VAL A 197 -7.19 5.18 19.82
C VAL A 197 -6.02 4.74 20.72
N ALA A 198 -6.23 3.75 21.56
CA ALA A 198 -5.17 3.12 22.33
C ALA A 198 -4.23 2.29 21.44
N GLU A 199 -3.02 1.97 21.90
CA GLU A 199 -2.02 1.24 21.12
C GLU A 199 -2.51 -0.14 20.69
N ASP A 200 -3.20 -0.84 21.57
CA ASP A 200 -3.78 -2.17 21.35
C ASP A 200 -5.02 -2.18 20.45
N GLU A 201 -5.63 -1.02 20.22
CA GLU A 201 -6.80 -0.85 19.34
C GLU A 201 -6.43 -0.38 17.92
N MET A 202 -5.15 -0.09 17.65
CA MET A 202 -4.72 0.55 16.38
C MET A 202 -5.07 -0.27 15.14
N VAL A 203 -4.85 -1.58 15.18
CA VAL A 203 -5.10 -2.46 14.02
C VAL A 203 -6.60 -2.60 13.77
N ASP A 204 -7.39 -2.82 14.82
CA ASP A 204 -8.85 -2.92 14.71
C ASP A 204 -9.44 -1.63 14.16
N ALA A 205 -8.98 -0.48 14.65
CA ALA A 205 -9.42 0.82 14.15
C ALA A 205 -9.04 1.04 12.66
N LEU A 206 -7.83 0.62 12.25
CA LEU A 206 -7.45 0.68 10.83
C LEU A 206 -8.37 -0.18 9.96
N VAL A 207 -8.71 -1.38 10.40
CA VAL A 207 -9.62 -2.28 9.67
C VAL A 207 -11.02 -1.68 9.58
N GLU A 208 -11.59 -1.22 10.69
CA GLU A 208 -12.92 -0.61 10.74
C GLU A 208 -13.03 0.60 9.81
N TRP A 209 -12.05 1.50 9.87
CA TRP A 209 -12.05 2.69 9.03
C TRP A 209 -11.77 2.38 7.56
N ALA A 210 -10.95 1.38 7.26
CA ALA A 210 -10.73 0.95 5.89
C ALA A 210 -12.00 0.37 5.26
N GLU A 211 -12.76 -0.45 6.00
CA GLU A 211 -14.05 -0.97 5.57
C GLU A 211 -15.08 0.15 5.36
N LEU A 212 -15.13 1.12 6.27
CA LEU A 212 -16.01 2.28 6.15
C LEU A 212 -15.67 3.11 4.90
N ILE A 213 -14.39 3.43 4.68
CA ILE A 213 -13.96 4.19 3.51
C ILE A 213 -14.21 3.41 2.22
N HIS A 214 -13.97 2.11 2.23
CA HIS A 214 -14.22 1.25 1.06
C HIS A 214 -15.70 1.19 0.70
N SER A 215 -16.59 1.11 1.68
CA SER A 215 -18.04 0.98 1.46
C SER A 215 -18.74 2.29 1.14
N GLU A 216 -18.34 3.40 1.75
CA GLU A 216 -19.06 4.67 1.69
C GLU A 216 -18.25 5.81 1.04
N GLY A 217 -16.94 5.64 0.90
CA GLY A 217 -16.02 6.67 0.46
C GLY A 217 -15.46 7.54 1.58
N ALA A 218 -14.28 8.09 1.36
CA ALA A 218 -13.57 8.91 2.36
C ALA A 218 -14.33 10.17 2.76
N GLU A 219 -15.02 10.82 1.82
CA GLU A 219 -15.80 12.05 2.09
C GLU A 219 -16.99 11.76 3.01
N ALA A 220 -17.73 10.67 2.79
CA ALA A 220 -18.83 10.27 3.63
C ALA A 220 -18.36 9.90 5.05
N ALA A 221 -17.25 9.17 5.16
CA ALA A 221 -16.62 8.86 6.43
C ALA A 221 -16.22 10.13 7.21
N LEU A 222 -15.64 11.13 6.54
CA LEU A 222 -15.29 12.40 7.14
C LEU A 222 -16.53 13.21 7.57
N ALA A 223 -17.60 13.22 6.79
CA ALA A 223 -18.85 13.92 7.12
C ALA A 223 -19.52 13.35 8.39
N ARG A 224 -19.42 12.04 8.63
CA ARG A 224 -19.87 11.41 9.88
C ARG A 224 -19.13 11.96 11.09
N VAL A 225 -17.78 12.06 11.00
CA VAL A 225 -16.95 12.63 12.07
C VAL A 225 -17.36 14.06 12.39
N ASP A 226 -17.62 14.88 11.37
CA ASP A 226 -18.05 16.27 11.56
C ASP A 226 -19.41 16.33 12.25
N THR A 227 -20.33 15.49 11.85
CA THR A 227 -21.68 15.42 12.46
C THR A 227 -21.59 14.99 13.93
N GLU A 228 -20.80 13.97 14.25
CA GLU A 228 -20.61 13.52 15.63
C GLU A 228 -19.92 14.58 16.49
N LYS A 229 -18.92 15.27 15.93
CA LYS A 229 -18.21 16.34 16.62
C LYS A 229 -19.14 17.51 16.93
N ALA A 230 -19.94 17.93 15.96
CA ALA A 230 -20.94 18.97 16.15
C ALA A 230 -22.01 18.58 17.20
N ALA A 231 -22.46 17.35 17.21
CA ALA A 231 -23.40 16.83 18.19
C ALA A 231 -22.79 16.84 19.61
N ARG A 232 -21.52 16.44 19.77
CA ARG A 232 -20.81 16.48 21.06
C ARG A 232 -20.60 17.90 21.56
N GLU A 233 -20.27 18.83 20.68
CA GLU A 233 -20.15 20.26 21.02
C GLU A 233 -21.49 20.83 21.47
N ALA A 234 -22.57 20.59 20.75
CA ALA A 234 -23.90 21.03 21.11
C ALA A 234 -24.36 20.47 22.49
N GLU A 235 -24.06 19.22 22.78
CA GLU A 235 -24.38 18.61 24.08
C GLU A 235 -23.56 19.22 25.22
N ARG A 236 -22.26 19.53 25.00
CA ARG A 236 -21.43 20.22 25.99
C ARG A 236 -21.97 21.63 26.28
N ASP A 237 -22.34 22.36 25.24
CA ASP A 237 -22.90 23.72 25.40
C ASP A 237 -24.25 23.68 26.14
N ARG A 238 -25.09 22.67 25.85
CA ARG A 238 -26.33 22.43 26.60
C ARG A 238 -26.09 22.16 28.07
N GLN A 239 -25.14 21.29 28.39
CA GLN A 239 -24.77 20.97 29.78
C GLN A 239 -24.23 22.19 30.52
N ARG A 240 -23.42 23.03 29.84
CA ARG A 240 -22.90 24.28 30.39
C ARG A 240 -24.03 25.26 30.72
N LEU A 241 -24.96 25.46 29.78
CA LEU A 241 -26.13 26.32 30.01
C LEU A 241 -27.01 25.84 31.17
N LEU A 242 -27.21 24.54 31.29
CA LEU A 242 -27.95 23.96 32.43
C LEU A 242 -27.23 24.16 33.76
N ALA A 243 -25.90 24.05 33.81
CA ALA A 243 -25.11 24.33 35.00
C ALA A 243 -25.19 25.81 35.39
N GLU A 244 -25.10 26.75 34.45
CA GLU A 244 -25.24 28.20 34.69
C GLU A 244 -26.64 28.56 35.22
N GLN A 245 -27.68 27.89 34.73
CA GLN A 245 -29.07 28.09 35.25
C GLN A 245 -29.29 27.48 36.63
N GLY A 246 -28.56 26.39 36.98
CA GLY A 246 -28.62 25.77 38.30
C GLY A 246 -27.99 26.60 39.40
N ASP A 247 -26.94 27.36 39.09
CA ASP A 247 -26.29 28.26 40.06
C ASP A 247 -27.14 29.53 40.37
N ASP A 248 -27.90 30.06 39.42
CA ASP A 248 -28.80 31.20 39.62
C ASP A 248 -29.98 30.90 40.59
N VAL A 249 -30.44 29.64 40.64
CA VAL A 249 -31.52 29.23 41.56
C VAL A 249 -31.02 29.12 42.99
N ASN A 250 -29.76 28.81 43.23
CA ASN A 250 -29.18 28.78 44.57
C ASN A 250 -28.87 30.20 45.13
N ASP A 251 -28.54 31.17 44.28
CA ASP A 251 -28.23 32.53 44.74
C ASP A 251 -29.50 33.29 45.14
N THR A 252 -30.68 33.05 44.52
CA THR A 252 -31.96 33.64 44.93
C THR A 252 -32.48 33.06 46.23
N GLY A 253 -32.14 31.79 46.60
CA GLY A 253 -32.52 31.18 47.90
C GLY A 253 -31.79 31.85 49.07
N THR A 254 -30.54 32.25 48.92
CA THR A 254 -29.75 32.89 49.99
C THR A 254 -30.18 34.34 50.25
N ARG A 255 -30.72 35.01 49.26
CA ARG A 255 -31.25 36.42 49.41
C ARG A 255 -32.56 36.50 50.18
N ILE A 256 -33.41 35.50 50.12
CA ILE A 256 -34.72 35.49 50.80
C ILE A 256 -34.51 35.27 52.33
N ASP A 257 -33.55 34.50 52.74
CA ASP A 257 -33.25 34.25 54.19
C ASP A 257 -32.64 35.49 54.91
N LEU A 258 -31.93 36.37 54.17
CA LEU A 258 -31.38 37.59 54.73
C LEU A 258 -32.45 38.68 55.03
N ILE A 259 -33.58 38.68 54.32
CA ILE A 259 -34.67 39.62 54.54
C ILE A 259 -35.52 39.19 55.77
N ARG A 260 -35.57 37.94 56.13
CA ARG A 260 -36.32 37.42 57.33
C ARG A 260 -35.57 37.64 58.64
N ARG A 261 -34.29 37.98 58.67
CA ARG A 261 -33.51 38.18 59.91
C ARG A 261 -33.42 39.63 60.40
N HIS A 262 -33.94 40.61 59.65
CA HIS A 262 -33.92 42.04 60.01
C HIS A 262 -35.31 42.69 60.16
N GLY A 263 -36.36 41.92 60.35
CA GLY A 263 -37.74 42.40 60.61
C GLY A 263 -38.30 41.83 61.90
N ALA A 264 -37.70 42.22 63.09
CA ALA A 264 -38.34 42.14 64.39
C ALA A 264 -37.68 43.19 65.33
#